data_b628721bd9dc6f5407379707ef4526c0
#
_entry.id   b628721bd9dc6f5407379707ef4526c0
#
_cell.length_a   1.000
_cell.length_b   1.000
_cell.length_c   1.000
_cell.angle_alpha   90.00
_cell.angle_beta   90.00
_cell.angle_gamma   90.00
#
_symmetry.space_group_name_H-M   'P 1'
#
loop_
_entity.id
_entity.type
_entity.pdbx_description
1 polymer ?
#
loop_
_entity_poly.entity_id
_entity_poly.type
_entity_poly.pdbx_seq_one_letter_code
_entity_poly.pdbx_strand_id
1 'polypeptide(L)'
;MNKLLLTTLLVLCPYLAMGQSNQKTTRKAPLIGISCSHPGRSSSTQMTYTESVIQAGGTPILISITTDSLVLTDIANRLDGIILIGGGDIHPSYFNESPIEQLGEVDSLRDVYDMALIRLATRRNIPMFGICRGEQLINVAFGGTLYQDIPTQHPDTTVCHQQQEPSSIPTHTVHLTPGSAMASITGQTQLFTNTHHHQAVKQVAPGFSVTGWSSDSIPEAIESSHEYPIWGVQFHPEALATAGDSISARFFYFLVQKAATYRHAKEIHRRILSLDTHTDTPLDFDVSYNIGTREKTQVCLPKMREGKLDGQYLACWVRQGPCDEENSLKAIDRVDELIRHIYRQVEMNGEQCAIARTPDDLSRLKTEG
;
A
#
# COMPACT_ATOMS: atom_id res chain seq x y z
N MET A 1 -41.28 -7.90 70.27
CA MET A 1 -40.87 -9.06 69.44
C MET A 1 -41.48 -8.88 68.07
N ASN A 2 -40.78 -8.17 67.22
CA ASN A 2 -41.24 -7.91 65.84
C ASN A 2 -40.50 -8.85 64.89
N LYS A 3 -41.23 -9.68 64.18
CA LYS A 3 -40.78 -10.56 63.13
C LYS A 3 -40.72 -9.72 61.84
N LEU A 4 -39.52 -9.54 61.29
CA LEU A 4 -39.28 -8.95 59.98
C LEU A 4 -39.53 -10.05 58.94
N LEU A 5 -40.55 -9.91 58.11
CA LEU A 5 -40.77 -10.72 56.93
C LEU A 5 -39.86 -10.17 55.78
N LEU A 6 -38.91 -10.98 55.35
CA LEU A 6 -38.11 -10.72 54.18
C LEU A 6 -38.83 -11.29 52.94
N THR A 7 -39.44 -10.44 52.15
CA THR A 7 -40.10 -10.84 50.88
C THR A 7 -39.05 -10.85 49.78
N THR A 8 -38.63 -12.05 49.38
CA THR A 8 -37.75 -12.24 48.25
C THR A 8 -38.56 -12.10 46.96
N LEU A 9 -38.36 -11.01 46.23
CA LEU A 9 -38.95 -10.80 44.89
C LEU A 9 -38.13 -11.57 43.85
N LEU A 10 -38.64 -12.74 43.41
CA LEU A 10 -38.10 -13.46 42.26
C LEU A 10 -38.57 -12.74 40.97
N VAL A 11 -37.70 -11.99 40.31
CA VAL A 11 -37.93 -11.50 38.96
C VAL A 11 -37.59 -12.61 37.98
N LEU A 12 -38.60 -13.31 37.47
CA LEU A 12 -38.47 -14.18 36.33
C LEU A 12 -38.25 -13.29 35.07
N CYS A 13 -37.01 -13.18 34.61
CA CYS A 13 -36.70 -12.62 33.33
C CYS A 13 -37.06 -13.66 32.25
N PRO A 14 -38.01 -13.41 31.33
CA PRO A 14 -38.25 -14.33 30.23
C PRO A 14 -37.03 -14.29 29.33
N TYR A 15 -36.28 -15.38 29.25
CA TYR A 15 -35.30 -15.61 28.19
C TYR A 15 -36.05 -15.66 26.87
N LEU A 16 -36.14 -14.52 26.22
CA LEU A 16 -36.40 -14.47 24.76
C LEU A 16 -35.20 -15.18 24.11
N ALA A 17 -35.41 -16.42 23.73
CA ALA A 17 -34.56 -17.11 22.78
C ALA A 17 -34.61 -16.28 21.47
N MET A 18 -33.75 -15.28 21.39
CA MET A 18 -33.42 -14.68 20.12
C MET A 18 -32.78 -15.80 19.29
N GLY A 19 -33.57 -16.35 18.36
CA GLY A 19 -33.08 -17.22 17.35
C GLY A 19 -31.85 -16.54 16.76
N GLN A 20 -30.67 -17.11 17.01
CA GLN A 20 -29.48 -16.77 16.24
C GLN A 20 -29.83 -17.09 14.78
N SER A 21 -30.29 -16.06 14.06
CA SER A 21 -30.24 -16.11 12.62
C SER A 21 -28.74 -16.32 12.32
N ASN A 22 -28.41 -17.52 11.87
CA ASN A 22 -27.15 -17.84 11.22
C ASN A 22 -27.06 -17.02 9.92
N GLN A 23 -27.06 -15.69 10.01
CA GLN A 23 -26.44 -14.89 9.00
C GLN A 23 -24.95 -15.25 9.11
N LYS A 24 -24.54 -16.25 8.33
CA LYS A 24 -23.16 -16.31 7.86
C LYS A 24 -22.88 -14.91 7.30
N THR A 25 -22.35 -14.03 8.13
CA THR A 25 -21.66 -12.84 7.63
C THR A 25 -20.56 -13.42 6.78
N THR A 26 -20.81 -13.50 5.49
CA THR A 26 -19.78 -13.84 4.50
C THR A 26 -18.76 -12.75 4.61
N ARG A 27 -17.74 -12.99 5.44
CA ARG A 27 -16.57 -12.10 5.54
C ARG A 27 -15.99 -12.07 4.16
N LYS A 28 -16.30 -11.01 3.39
CA LYS A 28 -15.79 -10.91 2.04
C LYS A 28 -14.28 -10.98 2.14
N ALA A 29 -13.66 -11.92 1.44
CA ALA A 29 -12.21 -12.08 1.39
C ALA A 29 -11.55 -10.78 0.89
N PRO A 30 -10.33 -10.43 1.38
CA PRO A 30 -9.59 -9.28 0.85
C PRO A 30 -9.35 -9.42 -0.65
N LEU A 31 -9.42 -8.31 -1.37
CA LEU A 31 -9.20 -8.25 -2.80
C LEU A 31 -7.72 -8.00 -3.08
N ILE A 32 -7.02 -8.99 -3.62
CA ILE A 32 -5.60 -8.93 -3.90
C ILE A 32 -5.38 -8.73 -5.40
N GLY A 33 -4.87 -7.56 -5.77
CA GLY A 33 -4.45 -7.27 -7.12
C GLY A 33 -3.15 -8.00 -7.46
N ILE A 34 -3.09 -8.65 -8.60
CA ILE A 34 -1.88 -9.32 -9.10
C ILE A 34 -1.48 -8.61 -10.38
N SER A 35 -0.26 -8.05 -10.42
CA SER A 35 0.27 -7.45 -11.64
C SER A 35 0.42 -8.49 -12.74
N CYS A 36 0.54 -8.07 -14.00
CA CYS A 36 0.60 -8.97 -15.13
C CYS A 36 1.88 -8.80 -15.94
N SER A 37 2.28 -9.85 -16.64
CA SER A 37 3.20 -9.79 -17.78
C SER A 37 2.45 -9.36 -19.04
N HIS A 38 3.18 -8.88 -20.06
CA HIS A 38 2.64 -8.34 -21.31
C HIS A 38 3.12 -9.14 -22.54
N PRO A 39 2.74 -10.41 -22.69
CA PRO A 39 3.11 -11.16 -23.88
C PRO A 39 2.28 -10.68 -25.08
N GLY A 40 2.91 -9.93 -25.98
CA GLY A 40 2.25 -9.37 -27.16
C GLY A 40 1.19 -8.33 -26.79
N ARG A 41 -0.10 -8.64 -27.06
CA ARG A 41 -1.25 -7.75 -26.74
C ARG A 41 -2.14 -8.31 -25.62
N SER A 42 -1.61 -9.12 -24.74
CA SER A 42 -2.35 -9.72 -23.64
C SER A 42 -1.74 -9.35 -22.29
N SER A 43 -2.55 -9.42 -21.25
CA SER A 43 -2.09 -9.34 -19.86
C SER A 43 -2.26 -10.72 -19.23
N SER A 44 -1.21 -11.30 -18.69
CA SER A 44 -1.22 -12.66 -18.14
C SER A 44 -0.36 -12.80 -16.89
N THR A 45 -0.65 -13.83 -16.09
CA THR A 45 0.17 -14.29 -14.98
C THR A 45 0.11 -15.80 -14.87
N GLN A 46 1.09 -16.40 -14.17
CA GLN A 46 1.04 -17.83 -13.86
C GLN A 46 -0.05 -18.10 -12.82
N MET A 47 -0.72 -19.24 -12.92
CA MET A 47 -1.78 -19.64 -12.00
C MET A 47 -1.30 -19.81 -10.57
N THR A 48 -0.02 -20.12 -10.36
CA THR A 48 0.59 -20.27 -9.03
C THR A 48 0.38 -19.04 -8.13
N TYR A 49 0.42 -17.82 -8.68
CA TYR A 49 0.11 -16.61 -7.93
C TYR A 49 -1.36 -16.55 -7.47
N THR A 50 -2.28 -16.85 -8.37
CA THR A 50 -3.72 -16.83 -8.07
C THR A 50 -4.11 -17.94 -7.09
N GLU A 51 -3.58 -19.14 -7.28
CA GLU A 51 -3.80 -20.28 -6.40
C GLU A 51 -3.27 -20.04 -4.99
N SER A 52 -2.06 -19.45 -4.85
CA SER A 52 -1.48 -19.10 -3.55
C SER A 52 -2.34 -18.07 -2.81
N VAL A 53 -2.89 -17.06 -3.50
CA VAL A 53 -3.83 -16.08 -2.91
C VAL A 53 -5.12 -16.76 -2.46
N ILE A 54 -5.69 -17.66 -3.28
CA ILE A 54 -6.92 -18.40 -2.95
C ILE A 54 -6.69 -19.29 -1.73
N GLN A 55 -5.59 -20.04 -1.71
CA GLN A 55 -5.23 -20.90 -0.57
C GLN A 55 -5.05 -20.10 0.73
N ALA A 56 -4.52 -18.86 0.63
CA ALA A 56 -4.40 -17.95 1.76
C ALA A 56 -5.72 -17.29 2.19
N GLY A 57 -6.83 -17.53 1.47
CA GLY A 57 -8.16 -16.97 1.78
C GLY A 57 -8.40 -15.57 1.21
N GLY A 58 -7.60 -15.11 0.25
CA GLY A 58 -7.81 -13.88 -0.51
C GLY A 58 -8.63 -14.10 -1.77
N THR A 59 -9.09 -13.01 -2.39
CA THR A 59 -9.71 -13.01 -3.72
C THR A 59 -8.75 -12.39 -4.72
N PRO A 60 -8.13 -13.15 -5.64
CA PRO A 60 -7.21 -12.61 -6.62
C PRO A 60 -7.94 -11.87 -7.74
N ILE A 61 -7.39 -10.73 -8.16
CA ILE A 61 -7.81 -9.96 -9.34
C ILE A 61 -6.58 -9.67 -10.19
N LEU A 62 -6.62 -10.07 -11.46
CA LEU A 62 -5.56 -9.70 -12.40
C LEU A 62 -5.73 -8.23 -12.79
N ILE A 63 -4.64 -7.46 -12.65
CA ILE A 63 -4.62 -6.05 -13.04
C ILE A 63 -4.10 -5.99 -14.47
N SER A 64 -4.98 -5.73 -15.42
CA SER A 64 -4.58 -5.59 -16.82
C SER A 64 -3.61 -4.43 -17.01
N ILE A 65 -2.60 -4.64 -17.85
CA ILE A 65 -1.62 -3.59 -18.17
C ILE A 65 -2.33 -2.44 -18.88
N THR A 66 -2.17 -1.26 -18.33
CA THR A 66 -2.64 0.01 -18.88
C THR A 66 -1.75 1.16 -18.39
N THR A 67 -1.60 2.19 -19.20
CA THR A 67 -0.94 3.45 -18.81
C THR A 67 -1.95 4.54 -18.45
N ASP A 68 -3.25 4.27 -18.53
CA ASP A 68 -4.28 5.20 -18.11
C ASP A 68 -4.27 5.33 -16.58
N SER A 69 -3.84 6.50 -16.12
CA SER A 69 -3.69 6.80 -14.69
C SER A 69 -5.02 6.84 -13.93
N LEU A 70 -6.13 7.19 -14.60
CA LEU A 70 -7.46 7.21 -13.98
C LEU A 70 -7.95 5.79 -13.76
N VAL A 71 -7.79 4.92 -14.76
CA VAL A 71 -8.14 3.50 -14.66
C VAL A 71 -7.31 2.82 -13.55
N LEU A 72 -5.99 3.04 -13.51
CA LEU A 72 -5.14 2.47 -12.45
C LEU A 72 -5.51 3.00 -11.07
N THR A 73 -5.86 4.29 -10.97
CA THR A 73 -6.33 4.90 -9.71
C THR A 73 -7.62 4.23 -9.22
N ASP A 74 -8.57 4.01 -10.12
CA ASP A 74 -9.86 3.38 -9.81
C ASP A 74 -9.68 1.92 -9.35
N ILE A 75 -8.78 1.19 -10.01
CA ILE A 75 -8.40 -0.17 -9.62
C ILE A 75 -7.76 -0.14 -8.22
N ALA A 76 -6.73 0.68 -7.99
CA ALA A 76 -6.04 0.76 -6.71
C ALA A 76 -6.99 1.10 -5.54
N ASN A 77 -7.98 1.97 -5.75
CA ASN A 77 -8.98 2.31 -4.73
C ASN A 77 -9.82 1.11 -4.27
N ARG A 78 -9.98 0.10 -5.12
CA ARG A 78 -10.76 -1.11 -4.84
C ARG A 78 -9.95 -2.21 -4.16
N LEU A 79 -8.64 -2.26 -4.41
CA LEU A 79 -7.75 -3.31 -3.89
C LEU A 79 -7.51 -3.17 -2.38
N ASP A 80 -7.24 -4.30 -1.74
CA ASP A 80 -6.88 -4.40 -0.33
C ASP A 80 -5.41 -4.83 -0.14
N GLY A 81 -4.78 -5.40 -1.17
CA GLY A 81 -3.37 -5.77 -1.24
C GLY A 81 -2.92 -5.93 -2.68
N ILE A 82 -1.62 -5.93 -2.94
CA ILE A 82 -1.03 -6.08 -4.28
C ILE A 82 0.14 -7.07 -4.25
N ILE A 83 0.20 -7.91 -5.28
CA ILE A 83 1.37 -8.73 -5.63
C ILE A 83 1.97 -8.17 -6.92
N LEU A 84 3.26 -7.86 -6.88
CA LEU A 84 4.08 -7.59 -8.06
C LEU A 84 4.81 -8.87 -8.43
N ILE A 85 4.50 -9.41 -9.61
CA ILE A 85 5.00 -10.72 -10.03
C ILE A 85 6.41 -10.68 -10.64
N GLY A 86 7.03 -11.84 -10.76
CA GLY A 86 8.28 -12.05 -11.50
C GLY A 86 8.20 -11.71 -12.98
N GLY A 87 9.31 -11.80 -13.69
CA GLY A 87 9.38 -11.53 -15.14
C GLY A 87 10.77 -11.15 -15.63
N GLY A 88 10.86 -10.55 -16.81
CA GLY A 88 12.09 -10.07 -17.42
C GLY A 88 12.71 -8.86 -16.71
N ASP A 89 13.76 -8.33 -17.29
CA ASP A 89 14.58 -7.29 -16.69
C ASP A 89 13.89 -5.94 -16.59
N ILE A 90 14.35 -5.12 -15.63
CA ILE A 90 13.94 -3.72 -15.48
C ILE A 90 14.92 -2.84 -16.27
N HIS A 91 14.39 -1.88 -17.01
CA HIS A 91 15.26 -0.99 -17.80
C HIS A 91 16.20 -0.18 -16.89
N PRO A 92 17.54 -0.22 -17.12
CA PRO A 92 18.53 0.38 -16.22
C PRO A 92 18.40 1.90 -16.04
N SER A 93 17.75 2.61 -16.98
CA SER A 93 17.47 4.04 -16.80
C SER A 93 16.66 4.39 -15.57
N TYR A 94 15.88 3.44 -15.02
CA TYR A 94 15.12 3.66 -13.78
C TYR A 94 16.00 3.76 -12.53
N PHE A 95 17.24 3.26 -12.59
CA PHE A 95 18.25 3.39 -11.53
C PHE A 95 19.53 4.09 -12.00
N ASN A 96 19.40 4.95 -13.04
CA ASN A 96 20.45 5.84 -13.57
C ASN A 96 21.70 5.11 -14.07
N GLU A 97 21.55 3.91 -14.60
CA GLU A 97 22.63 3.15 -15.25
C GLU A 97 22.37 3.01 -16.77
N SER A 98 23.44 2.73 -17.52
CA SER A 98 23.34 2.34 -18.94
C SER A 98 23.18 0.82 -19.03
N PRO A 99 22.47 0.30 -20.06
CA PRO A 99 22.39 -1.13 -20.30
C PRO A 99 23.78 -1.76 -20.54
N ILE A 100 24.00 -2.94 -19.95
CA ILE A 100 25.16 -3.79 -20.25
C ILE A 100 24.80 -4.83 -21.32
N GLU A 101 25.82 -5.51 -21.88
CA GLU A 101 25.60 -6.53 -22.92
C GLU A 101 24.74 -7.71 -22.47
N GLN A 102 24.81 -8.06 -21.17
CA GLN A 102 24.10 -9.19 -20.57
C GLN A 102 22.68 -8.84 -20.11
N LEU A 103 22.20 -7.60 -20.35
CA LEU A 103 20.83 -7.23 -20.06
C LEU A 103 19.87 -8.11 -20.86
N GLY A 104 18.90 -8.71 -20.19
CA GLY A 104 17.87 -9.55 -20.80
C GLY A 104 16.74 -8.75 -21.45
N GLU A 105 15.60 -9.41 -21.62
CA GLU A 105 14.42 -8.79 -22.22
C GLU A 105 13.78 -7.77 -21.28
N VAL A 106 13.60 -6.54 -21.79
CA VAL A 106 12.94 -5.43 -21.08
C VAL A 106 11.58 -5.14 -21.70
N ASP A 107 10.55 -5.12 -20.87
CA ASP A 107 9.19 -4.64 -21.23
C ASP A 107 8.95 -3.25 -20.66
N SER A 108 9.26 -2.21 -21.45
CA SER A 108 9.12 -0.81 -21.02
C SER A 108 7.68 -0.41 -20.69
N LEU A 109 6.68 -1.01 -21.34
CA LEU A 109 5.27 -0.75 -21.02
C LEU A 109 4.92 -1.29 -19.63
N ARG A 110 5.41 -2.49 -19.33
CA ARG A 110 5.27 -3.09 -18.02
C ARG A 110 6.00 -2.31 -16.93
N ASP A 111 7.20 -1.81 -17.20
CA ASP A 111 7.95 -0.97 -16.26
C ASP A 111 7.13 0.27 -15.87
N VAL A 112 6.58 1.01 -16.86
CA VAL A 112 5.73 2.20 -16.62
C VAL A 112 4.51 1.84 -15.78
N TYR A 113 3.83 0.77 -16.13
CA TYR A 113 2.63 0.29 -15.46
C TYR A 113 2.90 -0.13 -14.02
N ASP A 114 3.88 -1.00 -13.77
CA ASP A 114 4.23 -1.48 -12.44
C ASP A 114 4.73 -0.34 -11.53
N MET A 115 5.53 0.60 -12.06
CA MET A 115 5.96 1.82 -11.34
C MET A 115 4.77 2.70 -10.94
N ALA A 116 3.75 2.80 -11.80
CA ALA A 116 2.52 3.53 -11.47
C ALA A 116 1.73 2.83 -10.35
N LEU A 117 1.62 1.49 -10.39
CA LEU A 117 0.99 0.70 -9.33
C LEU A 117 1.68 0.88 -7.98
N ILE A 118 3.02 0.81 -7.95
CA ILE A 118 3.80 1.03 -6.71
C ILE A 118 3.51 2.41 -6.13
N ARG A 119 3.57 3.47 -6.95
CA ARG A 119 3.28 4.85 -6.51
C ARG A 119 1.86 5.00 -5.95
N LEU A 120 0.87 4.42 -6.62
CA LEU A 120 -0.52 4.47 -6.19
C LEU A 120 -0.75 3.70 -4.89
N ALA A 121 -0.14 2.52 -4.76
CA ALA A 121 -0.24 1.70 -3.57
C ALA A 121 0.45 2.34 -2.35
N THR A 122 1.65 2.89 -2.53
CA THR A 122 2.39 3.60 -1.48
C THR A 122 1.60 4.78 -0.93
N ARG A 123 1.04 5.63 -1.80
CA ARG A 123 0.21 6.78 -1.38
C ARG A 123 -1.03 6.39 -0.59
N ARG A 124 -1.53 5.17 -0.77
CA ARG A 124 -2.73 4.64 -0.11
C ARG A 124 -2.42 3.70 1.04
N ASN A 125 -1.14 3.46 1.28
CA ASN A 125 -0.67 2.49 2.26
C ASN A 125 -1.24 1.06 2.04
N ILE A 126 -1.43 0.68 0.76
CA ILE A 126 -1.89 -0.66 0.38
C ILE A 126 -0.73 -1.65 0.60
N PRO A 127 -0.94 -2.76 1.32
CA PRO A 127 0.08 -3.80 1.46
C PRO A 127 0.56 -4.32 0.11
N MET A 128 1.89 -4.35 -0.09
CA MET A 128 2.52 -4.84 -1.32
C MET A 128 3.52 -5.94 -1.04
N PHE A 129 3.48 -6.97 -1.87
CA PHE A 129 4.44 -8.06 -1.88
C PHE A 129 5.06 -8.19 -3.27
N GLY A 130 6.37 -7.98 -3.36
CA GLY A 130 7.16 -8.15 -4.59
C GLY A 130 7.81 -9.53 -4.65
N ILE A 131 7.72 -10.20 -5.80
CA ILE A 131 8.32 -11.52 -6.02
C ILE A 131 9.26 -11.43 -7.22
N CYS A 132 10.52 -11.80 -7.03
CA CYS A 132 11.58 -11.77 -8.04
C CYS A 132 11.71 -10.37 -8.67
N ARG A 133 11.34 -10.20 -9.93
CA ARG A 133 11.28 -8.86 -10.55
C ARG A 133 10.47 -7.86 -9.72
N GLY A 134 9.40 -8.30 -9.05
CA GLY A 134 8.57 -7.44 -8.19
C GLY A 134 9.33 -6.87 -6.99
N GLU A 135 10.22 -7.63 -6.36
CA GLU A 135 11.15 -7.14 -5.32
C GLU A 135 12.11 -6.10 -5.89
N GLN A 136 12.75 -6.43 -7.00
CA GLN A 136 13.70 -5.55 -7.69
C GLN A 136 13.05 -4.22 -8.07
N LEU A 137 11.83 -4.27 -8.58
CA LEU A 137 11.06 -3.09 -8.98
C LEU A 137 10.67 -2.22 -7.78
N ILE A 138 10.31 -2.82 -6.63
CA ILE A 138 10.10 -2.09 -5.37
C ILE A 138 11.40 -1.36 -5.01
N ASN A 139 12.53 -2.05 -5.00
CA ASN A 139 13.84 -1.44 -4.71
C ASN A 139 14.11 -0.23 -5.61
N VAL A 140 13.96 -0.38 -6.91
CA VAL A 140 14.19 0.69 -7.90
C VAL A 140 13.20 1.85 -7.72
N ALA A 141 11.92 1.57 -7.48
CA ALA A 141 10.89 2.59 -7.29
C ALA A 141 11.14 3.50 -6.08
N PHE A 142 11.88 3.02 -5.08
CA PHE A 142 12.28 3.78 -3.89
C PHE A 142 13.73 4.29 -3.94
N GLY A 143 14.42 4.17 -5.09
CA GLY A 143 15.72 4.77 -5.35
C GLY A 143 16.92 3.86 -5.11
N GLY A 144 16.71 2.55 -5.01
CA GLY A 144 17.77 1.56 -5.02
C GLY A 144 18.26 1.22 -6.42
N THR A 145 19.30 0.38 -6.52
CA THR A 145 19.90 -0.06 -7.78
C THR A 145 19.95 -1.59 -7.87
N LEU A 146 20.23 -2.11 -9.06
CA LEU A 146 20.29 -3.55 -9.33
C LEU A 146 21.67 -3.96 -9.89
N TYR A 147 22.07 -5.18 -9.61
CA TYR A 147 22.95 -5.91 -10.50
C TYR A 147 22.14 -6.26 -11.75
N GLN A 148 22.61 -5.78 -12.91
CA GLN A 148 21.98 -6.09 -14.20
C GLN A 148 22.27 -7.52 -14.64
N ASP A 149 23.39 -8.10 -14.17
CA ASP A 149 23.75 -9.49 -14.34
C ASP A 149 24.71 -9.90 -13.21
N ILE A 150 24.28 -10.81 -12.34
CA ILE A 150 25.05 -11.25 -11.18
C ILE A 150 26.40 -11.81 -11.60
N PRO A 151 26.51 -12.80 -12.55
CA PRO A 151 27.79 -13.38 -12.93
C PRO A 151 28.83 -12.35 -13.41
N THR A 152 28.37 -11.31 -14.09
CA THR A 152 29.26 -10.27 -14.64
C THR A 152 29.65 -9.22 -13.61
N GLN A 153 28.73 -8.82 -12.75
CA GLN A 153 28.91 -7.68 -11.83
C GLN A 153 29.23 -8.09 -10.38
N HIS A 154 29.07 -9.38 -10.06
CA HIS A 154 29.41 -9.98 -8.77
C HIS A 154 30.17 -11.29 -8.99
N PRO A 155 31.46 -11.21 -9.43
CA PRO A 155 32.21 -12.37 -9.93
C PRO A 155 32.51 -13.43 -8.88
N ASP A 156 32.39 -13.10 -7.60
CA ASP A 156 32.63 -14.04 -6.49
C ASP A 156 31.42 -14.91 -6.14
N THR A 157 30.38 -14.90 -7.00
CA THR A 157 29.19 -15.71 -6.78
C THR A 157 29.53 -17.20 -6.77
N THR A 158 29.07 -17.90 -5.73
CA THR A 158 29.22 -19.36 -5.56
C THR A 158 27.90 -20.09 -5.66
N VAL A 159 26.79 -19.34 -5.77
CA VAL A 159 25.41 -19.83 -5.88
C VAL A 159 24.97 -19.74 -7.33
N CYS A 160 24.33 -20.79 -7.83
CA CYS A 160 23.64 -20.72 -9.11
C CYS A 160 22.26 -20.09 -8.91
N HIS A 161 22.12 -18.78 -9.20
CA HIS A 161 20.85 -18.05 -9.08
C HIS A 161 19.86 -18.33 -10.21
N GLN A 162 20.28 -19.08 -11.24
CA GLN A 162 19.45 -19.55 -12.36
C GLN A 162 19.41 -21.06 -12.37
N GLN A 163 18.62 -21.67 -11.47
CA GLN A 163 18.53 -23.13 -11.37
C GLN A 163 17.99 -23.78 -12.64
N GLN A 164 18.37 -25.04 -12.86
CA GLN A 164 17.88 -25.88 -13.98
C GLN A 164 16.66 -26.71 -13.57
N GLU A 165 16.47 -26.90 -12.28
CA GLU A 165 15.36 -27.67 -11.71
C GLU A 165 14.06 -26.89 -11.85
N PRO A 166 12.89 -27.59 -11.88
CA PRO A 166 11.60 -26.94 -11.83
C PRO A 166 11.46 -26.00 -10.64
N SER A 167 10.72 -24.89 -10.80
CA SER A 167 10.52 -23.89 -9.74
C SER A 167 9.84 -24.43 -8.46
N SER A 168 9.27 -25.63 -8.52
CA SER A 168 8.71 -26.34 -7.36
C SER A 168 9.77 -27.06 -6.52
N ILE A 169 11.05 -27.04 -6.92
CA ILE A 169 12.16 -27.69 -6.24
C ILE A 169 13.11 -26.63 -5.68
N PRO A 170 13.32 -26.58 -4.36
CA PRO A 170 14.30 -25.68 -3.77
C PRO A 170 15.73 -26.13 -4.06
N THR A 171 16.66 -25.19 -4.26
CA THR A 171 18.05 -25.47 -4.65
C THR A 171 19.11 -24.72 -3.85
N HIS A 172 18.75 -23.62 -3.15
CA HIS A 172 19.73 -22.89 -2.35
C HIS A 172 19.14 -22.39 -1.02
N THR A 173 20.02 -21.93 -0.15
CA THR A 173 19.66 -21.43 1.19
C THR A 173 19.70 -19.92 1.23
N VAL A 174 18.64 -19.33 1.80
CA VAL A 174 18.55 -17.92 2.15
C VAL A 174 18.62 -17.78 3.66
N HIS A 175 19.54 -16.94 4.15
CA HIS A 175 19.70 -16.61 5.56
C HIS A 175 18.87 -15.36 5.89
N LEU A 176 17.92 -15.49 6.83
CA LEU A 176 17.05 -14.40 7.24
C LEU A 176 17.60 -13.70 8.48
N THR A 177 17.50 -12.37 8.49
CA THR A 177 17.88 -11.56 9.65
C THR A 177 16.94 -11.85 10.82
N PRO A 178 17.47 -12.28 11.99
CA PRO A 178 16.64 -12.50 13.18
C PRO A 178 15.88 -11.23 13.58
N GLY A 179 14.59 -11.37 13.90
CA GLY A 179 13.72 -10.26 14.26
C GLY A 179 13.12 -9.49 13.07
N SER A 180 13.49 -9.81 11.84
CA SER A 180 12.85 -9.26 10.63
C SER A 180 11.41 -9.76 10.47
N ALA A 181 10.61 -9.05 9.66
CA ALA A 181 9.29 -9.52 9.28
C ALA A 181 9.38 -10.87 8.54
N MET A 182 10.38 -11.05 7.67
CA MET A 182 10.61 -12.31 6.95
C MET A 182 10.84 -13.49 7.90
N ALA A 183 11.71 -13.33 8.91
CA ALA A 183 11.92 -14.36 9.93
C ALA A 183 10.66 -14.63 10.76
N SER A 184 9.87 -13.60 11.03
CA SER A 184 8.59 -13.73 11.77
C SER A 184 7.52 -14.43 10.93
N ILE A 185 7.41 -14.15 9.64
CA ILE A 185 6.47 -14.79 8.71
C ILE A 185 6.77 -16.29 8.61
N THR A 186 8.02 -16.62 8.41
CA THR A 186 8.45 -18.00 8.18
C THR A 186 8.60 -18.80 9.47
N GLY A 187 8.87 -18.12 10.58
CA GLY A 187 9.25 -18.74 11.87
C GLY A 187 10.64 -19.36 11.82
N GLN A 188 11.49 -18.95 10.88
CA GLN A 188 12.83 -19.51 10.65
C GLN A 188 13.84 -18.40 10.38
N THR A 189 15.13 -18.71 10.56
CA THR A 189 16.26 -17.86 10.19
C THR A 189 17.03 -18.38 8.97
N GLN A 190 16.61 -19.52 8.43
CA GLN A 190 17.11 -20.11 7.19
C GLN A 190 15.95 -20.67 6.39
N LEU A 191 15.94 -20.41 5.09
CA LEU A 191 15.00 -20.97 4.13
C LEU A 191 15.78 -21.75 3.09
N PHE A 192 15.28 -22.94 2.74
CA PHE A 192 15.72 -23.62 1.55
C PHE A 192 14.69 -23.36 0.46
N THR A 193 15.11 -22.69 -0.64
CA THR A 193 14.21 -22.10 -1.63
C THR A 193 14.68 -22.30 -3.07
N ASN A 194 13.83 -21.97 -4.03
CA ASN A 194 14.14 -21.97 -5.46
C ASN A 194 14.79 -20.65 -5.90
N THR A 195 15.31 -20.61 -7.12
CA THR A 195 15.95 -19.41 -7.65
C THR A 195 15.93 -19.41 -9.19
N HIS A 196 15.41 -18.32 -9.79
CA HIS A 196 15.33 -18.14 -11.23
C HIS A 196 15.55 -16.66 -11.58
N HIS A 197 16.77 -16.15 -11.36
CA HIS A 197 17.12 -14.77 -11.67
C HIS A 197 18.60 -14.61 -11.99
N HIS A 198 18.93 -13.65 -12.82
CA HIS A 198 20.30 -13.21 -13.06
C HIS A 198 20.52 -11.74 -12.63
N GLN A 199 19.42 -11.01 -12.39
CA GLN A 199 19.43 -9.69 -11.75
C GLN A 199 19.15 -9.83 -10.25
N ALA A 200 19.64 -8.87 -9.45
CA ALA A 200 19.35 -8.79 -8.01
C ALA A 200 19.48 -7.36 -7.50
N VAL A 201 18.97 -7.10 -6.30
CA VAL A 201 19.22 -5.85 -5.58
C VAL A 201 20.73 -5.69 -5.37
N LYS A 202 21.30 -4.54 -5.77
CA LYS A 202 22.69 -4.14 -5.58
C LYS A 202 22.82 -3.17 -4.42
N GLN A 203 22.12 -2.07 -4.50
CA GLN A 203 22.00 -1.09 -3.42
C GLN A 203 20.55 -1.01 -2.98
N VAL A 204 20.31 -1.35 -1.72
CA VAL A 204 18.95 -1.28 -1.16
C VAL A 204 18.47 0.17 -1.09
N ALA A 205 17.21 0.37 -1.40
CA ALA A 205 16.57 1.68 -1.41
C ALA A 205 16.55 2.34 -0.03
N PRO A 206 16.64 3.68 0.06
CA PRO A 206 16.41 4.41 1.30
C PRO A 206 15.06 4.02 1.94
N GLY A 207 15.08 3.74 3.25
CA GLY A 207 13.89 3.31 3.98
C GLY A 207 13.53 1.83 3.82
N PHE A 208 14.43 1.03 3.22
CA PHE A 208 14.34 -0.42 3.18
C PHE A 208 15.57 -1.06 3.83
N SER A 209 15.42 -2.29 4.29
CA SER A 209 16.49 -3.12 4.81
C SER A 209 16.52 -4.45 4.06
N VAL A 210 17.72 -4.96 3.79
CA VAL A 210 17.89 -6.34 3.32
C VAL A 210 17.73 -7.25 4.52
N THR A 211 16.80 -8.19 4.42
CA THR A 211 16.44 -9.10 5.52
C THR A 211 16.61 -10.58 5.15
N GLY A 212 16.99 -10.87 3.91
CA GLY A 212 17.38 -12.18 3.44
C GLY A 212 18.63 -12.10 2.55
N TRP A 213 19.56 -13.05 2.72
CA TRP A 213 20.82 -13.11 2.00
C TRP A 213 21.11 -14.53 1.55
N SER A 214 21.57 -14.72 0.33
CA SER A 214 22.21 -15.95 -0.10
C SER A 214 23.60 -16.11 0.52
N SER A 215 24.22 -17.28 0.40
CA SER A 215 25.54 -17.56 0.96
C SER A 215 26.68 -16.77 0.30
N ASP A 216 26.47 -16.26 -0.90
CA ASP A 216 27.38 -15.39 -1.64
C ASP A 216 27.04 -13.90 -1.53
N SER A 217 26.24 -13.54 -0.52
CA SER A 217 25.91 -12.17 -0.17
C SER A 217 25.05 -11.40 -1.20
N ILE A 218 24.29 -12.11 -2.02
CA ILE A 218 23.26 -11.50 -2.84
C ILE A 218 21.99 -11.27 -1.99
N PRO A 219 21.38 -10.08 -2.02
CA PRO A 219 20.09 -9.84 -1.39
C PRO A 219 18.98 -10.72 -1.97
N GLU A 220 18.26 -11.39 -1.08
CA GLU A 220 17.17 -12.32 -1.41
C GLU A 220 15.82 -11.93 -0.78
N ALA A 221 15.84 -10.96 0.13
CA ALA A 221 14.62 -10.36 0.68
C ALA A 221 14.87 -8.94 1.16
N ILE A 222 13.90 -8.05 0.88
CA ILE A 222 13.86 -6.68 1.39
C ILE A 222 12.55 -6.41 2.10
N GLU A 223 12.59 -5.54 3.10
CA GLU A 223 11.39 -5.04 3.78
C GLU A 223 11.51 -3.56 4.09
N SER A 224 10.39 -2.84 4.07
CA SER A 224 10.35 -1.44 4.46
C SER A 224 10.68 -1.29 5.94
N SER A 225 11.60 -0.38 6.26
CA SER A 225 11.95 0.03 7.63
C SER A 225 10.94 1.02 8.22
N HIS A 226 10.00 1.49 7.42
CA HIS A 226 8.97 2.46 7.77
C HIS A 226 7.62 1.78 7.95
N GLU A 227 6.60 2.58 8.27
CA GLU A 227 5.22 2.12 8.49
C GLU A 227 4.53 1.54 7.23
N TYR A 228 5.20 1.55 6.07
CA TYR A 228 4.65 0.99 4.84
C TYR A 228 4.66 -0.54 4.89
N PRO A 229 3.53 -1.20 4.67
CA PRO A 229 3.46 -2.65 4.62
C PRO A 229 3.95 -3.17 3.25
N ILE A 230 5.26 -3.01 2.98
CA ILE A 230 5.90 -3.34 1.70
C ILE A 230 7.08 -4.27 1.98
N TRP A 231 7.12 -5.39 1.28
CA TRP A 231 8.22 -6.35 1.33
C TRP A 231 8.37 -7.08 -0.01
N GLY A 232 9.53 -7.65 -0.22
CA GLY A 232 9.84 -8.42 -1.41
C GLY A 232 10.74 -9.60 -1.11
N VAL A 233 10.71 -10.58 -1.99
CA VAL A 233 11.63 -11.72 -2.03
C VAL A 233 12.11 -11.97 -3.45
N GLN A 234 13.37 -12.38 -3.60
CA GLN A 234 14.00 -12.62 -4.90
C GLN A 234 13.62 -13.99 -5.47
N PHE A 235 13.34 -14.95 -4.62
CA PHE A 235 12.90 -16.30 -4.98
C PHE A 235 11.39 -16.35 -5.30
N HIS A 236 10.88 -17.55 -5.68
CA HIS A 236 9.52 -17.78 -6.15
C HIS A 236 8.69 -18.61 -5.14
N PRO A 237 8.19 -18.01 -4.04
CA PRO A 237 7.42 -18.75 -3.03
C PRO A 237 6.06 -19.25 -3.57
N GLU A 238 5.50 -18.66 -4.62
CA GLU A 238 4.25 -19.11 -5.24
C GLU A 238 4.36 -20.50 -5.82
N ALA A 239 5.51 -20.81 -6.42
CA ALA A 239 5.75 -22.14 -7.02
C ALA A 239 5.92 -23.22 -5.94
N LEU A 240 6.62 -22.90 -4.85
CA LEU A 240 6.80 -23.80 -3.72
C LEU A 240 5.50 -24.00 -2.93
N ALA A 241 4.74 -22.94 -2.68
CA ALA A 241 3.48 -23.00 -1.95
C ALA A 241 2.44 -23.88 -2.66
N THR A 242 2.33 -23.74 -3.98
CA THR A 242 1.43 -24.59 -4.80
C THR A 242 1.91 -26.04 -4.92
N ALA A 243 3.21 -26.28 -4.72
CA ALA A 243 3.80 -27.62 -4.61
C ALA A 243 3.65 -28.23 -3.19
N GLY A 244 3.05 -27.50 -2.24
CA GLY A 244 2.75 -28.00 -0.90
C GLY A 244 3.71 -27.51 0.20
N ASP A 245 4.65 -26.61 -0.09
CA ASP A 245 5.50 -26.02 0.94
C ASP A 245 4.72 -25.04 1.82
N SER A 246 4.50 -25.46 3.06
CA SER A 246 3.75 -24.71 4.05
C SER A 246 4.45 -23.41 4.52
N ILE A 247 5.77 -23.35 4.39
CA ILE A 247 6.55 -22.16 4.80
C ILE A 247 6.40 -21.09 3.73
N SER A 248 6.57 -21.42 2.46
CA SER A 248 6.33 -20.51 1.35
C SER A 248 4.88 -20.01 1.30
N ALA A 249 3.90 -20.84 1.67
CA ALA A 249 2.50 -20.43 1.77
C ALA A 249 2.27 -19.31 2.80
N ARG A 250 3.11 -19.20 3.86
CA ARG A 250 2.98 -18.17 4.89
C ARG A 250 3.15 -16.74 4.38
N PHE A 251 3.91 -16.52 3.31
CA PHE A 251 4.06 -15.20 2.68
C PHE A 251 2.71 -14.69 2.17
N PHE A 252 1.93 -15.55 1.55
CA PHE A 252 0.59 -15.22 1.04
C PHE A 252 -0.42 -15.05 2.17
N TYR A 253 -0.39 -15.90 3.21
CA TYR A 253 -1.20 -15.70 4.42
C TYR A 253 -0.92 -14.36 5.08
N PHE A 254 0.34 -13.97 5.18
CA PHE A 254 0.72 -12.68 5.76
C PHE A 254 0.18 -11.51 4.93
N LEU A 255 0.33 -11.55 3.60
CA LEU A 255 -0.24 -10.54 2.71
C LEU A 255 -1.76 -10.44 2.90
N VAL A 256 -2.47 -11.56 2.90
CA VAL A 256 -3.93 -11.59 3.03
C VAL A 256 -4.37 -11.07 4.41
N GLN A 257 -3.63 -11.36 5.48
CA GLN A 257 -3.88 -10.77 6.81
C GLN A 257 -3.68 -9.26 6.82
N LYS A 258 -2.60 -8.73 6.23
CA LYS A 258 -2.36 -7.29 6.11
C LYS A 258 -3.44 -6.63 5.27
N ALA A 259 -3.83 -7.25 4.17
CA ALA A 259 -4.91 -6.77 3.31
C ALA A 259 -6.27 -6.77 4.04
N ALA A 260 -6.55 -7.76 4.89
CA ALA A 260 -7.76 -7.79 5.71
C ALA A 260 -7.79 -6.65 6.74
N THR A 261 -6.64 -6.34 7.36
CA THR A 261 -6.48 -5.20 8.28
C THR A 261 -6.69 -3.87 7.55
N TYR A 262 -6.05 -3.70 6.39
CA TYR A 262 -6.20 -2.52 5.53
C TYR A 262 -7.66 -2.32 5.11
N ARG A 263 -8.32 -3.37 4.65
CA ARG A 263 -9.73 -3.35 4.30
C ARG A 263 -10.61 -2.96 5.47
N HIS A 264 -10.36 -3.51 6.66
CA HIS A 264 -11.11 -3.15 7.86
C HIS A 264 -10.97 -1.65 8.16
N ALA A 265 -9.77 -1.08 8.04
CA ALA A 265 -9.54 0.35 8.17
C ALA A 265 -10.35 1.15 7.11
N LYS A 266 -10.35 0.72 5.84
CA LYS A 266 -11.17 1.33 4.77
C LYS A 266 -12.67 1.31 5.11
N GLU A 267 -13.17 0.19 5.67
CA GLU A 267 -14.57 0.03 6.05
C GLU A 267 -14.94 0.96 7.23
N ILE A 268 -14.03 1.12 8.20
CA ILE A 268 -14.21 2.09 9.29
C ILE A 268 -14.30 3.50 8.72
N HIS A 269 -13.31 3.94 7.94
CA HIS A 269 -13.29 5.28 7.35
C HIS A 269 -14.52 5.59 6.49
N ARG A 270 -15.06 4.60 5.81
CA ARG A 270 -16.31 4.78 5.06
C ARG A 270 -17.52 5.02 5.95
N ARG A 271 -17.53 4.48 7.18
CA ARG A 271 -18.67 4.52 8.11
C ARG A 271 -18.63 5.70 9.07
N ILE A 272 -17.44 6.14 9.46
CA ILE A 272 -17.27 7.30 10.34
C ILE A 272 -17.16 8.58 9.51
N LEU A 273 -17.48 9.71 10.13
CA LEU A 273 -17.13 11.03 9.62
C LEU A 273 -15.79 11.43 10.20
N SER A 274 -14.78 11.58 9.35
CA SER A 274 -13.44 12.01 9.75
C SER A 274 -13.28 13.51 9.53
N LEU A 275 -12.82 14.22 10.56
CA LEU A 275 -12.67 15.67 10.56
C LEU A 275 -11.32 16.04 11.19
N ASP A 276 -10.51 16.75 10.45
CA ASP A 276 -9.33 17.42 11.00
C ASP A 276 -9.68 18.85 11.39
N THR A 277 -9.34 19.24 12.60
CA THR A 277 -9.78 20.48 13.22
C THR A 277 -8.87 21.67 12.95
N HIS A 278 -7.73 21.50 12.25
CA HIS A 278 -6.84 22.61 11.96
C HIS A 278 -5.88 22.36 10.81
N THR A 279 -5.78 23.31 9.88
CA THR A 279 -4.66 23.44 8.94
C THR A 279 -4.42 24.89 8.58
N ASP A 280 -3.16 25.27 8.43
CA ASP A 280 -2.74 26.60 7.98
C ASP A 280 -2.61 26.71 6.45
N THR A 281 -3.05 25.71 5.72
CA THR A 281 -3.03 25.68 4.24
C THR A 281 -3.58 26.96 3.59
N PRO A 282 -4.58 27.67 4.14
CA PRO A 282 -5.03 28.94 3.56
C PRO A 282 -3.95 30.03 3.46
N LEU A 283 -2.87 29.95 4.22
CA LEU A 283 -1.75 30.88 4.12
C LEU A 283 -1.02 30.79 2.78
N ASP A 284 -1.09 29.61 2.12
CA ASP A 284 -0.48 29.33 0.81
C ASP A 284 -1.42 29.67 -0.36
N PHE A 285 -2.68 30.07 -0.07
CA PHE A 285 -3.65 30.38 -1.12
C PHE A 285 -3.31 31.73 -1.80
N ASP A 286 -2.82 31.65 -3.00
CA ASP A 286 -2.64 32.78 -3.89
C ASP A 286 -3.47 32.60 -5.18
N VAL A 287 -3.22 33.45 -6.19
CA VAL A 287 -3.94 33.41 -7.46
C VAL A 287 -3.66 32.16 -8.28
N SER A 288 -2.53 31.50 -8.06
CA SER A 288 -2.08 30.29 -8.79
C SER A 288 -2.45 28.99 -8.09
N TYR A 289 -2.78 29.04 -6.79
CA TYR A 289 -3.10 27.86 -5.99
C TYR A 289 -4.45 27.25 -6.39
N ASN A 290 -4.47 25.92 -6.46
CA ASN A 290 -5.71 25.16 -6.66
C ASN A 290 -5.76 23.94 -5.73
N ILE A 291 -6.61 24.00 -4.69
CA ILE A 291 -6.79 22.92 -3.73
C ILE A 291 -7.27 21.60 -4.38
N GLY A 292 -7.87 21.68 -5.57
CA GLY A 292 -8.31 20.52 -6.37
C GLY A 292 -7.18 19.73 -7.01
N THR A 293 -5.97 20.30 -7.08
CA THR A 293 -4.77 19.65 -7.61
C THR A 293 -3.85 19.16 -6.48
N ARG A 294 -2.88 18.27 -6.83
CA ARG A 294 -1.90 17.81 -5.83
C ARG A 294 -0.84 18.87 -5.62
N GLU A 295 -0.99 19.63 -4.55
CA GLU A 295 -0.08 20.68 -4.13
C GLU A 295 1.00 20.17 -3.15
N LYS A 296 2.03 21.01 -2.92
CA LYS A 296 3.08 20.74 -1.91
C LYS A 296 2.58 20.90 -0.47
N THR A 297 1.50 21.63 -0.26
CA THR A 297 0.86 21.89 1.04
C THR A 297 0.44 20.59 1.72
N GLN A 298 0.23 20.64 3.04
CA GLN A 298 -0.20 19.48 3.83
C GLN A 298 -1.58 18.97 3.38
N VAL A 299 -2.50 19.90 3.08
CA VAL A 299 -3.88 19.57 2.70
C VAL A 299 -4.19 20.05 1.28
N CYS A 300 -4.70 19.13 0.47
CA CYS A 300 -5.39 19.40 -0.80
C CYS A 300 -6.39 18.26 -1.06
N LEU A 301 -7.38 18.48 -1.93
CA LEU A 301 -8.45 17.49 -2.16
C LEU A 301 -7.95 16.11 -2.58
N PRO A 302 -6.92 15.97 -3.44
CA PRO A 302 -6.35 14.65 -3.73
C PRO A 302 -5.78 13.94 -2.50
N LYS A 303 -5.08 14.65 -1.60
CA LYS A 303 -4.52 14.06 -0.37
C LYS A 303 -5.62 13.70 0.63
N MET A 304 -6.66 14.55 0.78
CA MET A 304 -7.82 14.25 1.63
C MET A 304 -8.51 12.95 1.16
N ARG A 305 -8.74 12.79 -0.15
CA ARG A 305 -9.34 11.57 -0.71
C ARG A 305 -8.47 10.33 -0.48
N GLU A 306 -7.16 10.44 -0.68
CA GLU A 306 -6.22 9.34 -0.44
C GLU A 306 -6.18 8.96 1.05
N GLY A 307 -6.17 9.94 1.94
CA GLY A 307 -6.18 9.77 3.41
C GLY A 307 -7.56 9.46 4.00
N LYS A 308 -8.63 9.46 3.18
CA LYS A 308 -10.02 9.28 3.62
C LYS A 308 -10.47 10.31 4.66
N LEU A 309 -10.00 11.55 4.52
CA LEU A 309 -10.41 12.67 5.34
C LEU A 309 -11.64 13.33 4.71
N ASP A 310 -12.77 13.36 5.43
CA ASP A 310 -14.04 13.85 4.93
C ASP A 310 -14.19 15.37 5.10
N GLY A 311 -13.65 15.93 6.17
CA GLY A 311 -13.74 17.36 6.46
C GLY A 311 -12.45 17.93 7.03
N GLN A 312 -12.24 19.23 6.76
CA GLN A 312 -11.07 19.98 7.21
C GLN A 312 -11.45 21.38 7.66
N TYR A 313 -11.03 21.76 8.87
CA TYR A 313 -11.07 23.17 9.26
C TYR A 313 -9.87 23.91 8.66
N LEU A 314 -10.17 24.90 7.83
CA LEU A 314 -9.19 25.78 7.21
C LEU A 314 -9.02 27.02 8.11
N ALA A 315 -7.85 27.13 8.77
CA ALA A 315 -7.57 28.21 9.71
C ALA A 315 -7.23 29.51 8.98
N CYS A 316 -7.95 30.57 9.30
CA CYS A 316 -7.59 31.94 8.89
C CYS A 316 -6.63 32.52 9.94
N TRP A 317 -5.43 31.95 10.03
CA TRP A 317 -4.42 32.34 11.02
C TRP A 317 -3.71 33.63 10.64
N VAL A 318 -3.53 34.52 11.60
CA VAL A 318 -2.72 35.74 11.48
C VAL A 318 -1.72 35.82 12.63
N ARG A 319 -0.52 36.26 12.30
CA ARG A 319 0.53 36.45 13.32
C ARG A 319 0.08 37.53 14.31
N GLN A 320 0.21 37.23 15.59
CA GLN A 320 -0.02 38.22 16.64
C GLN A 320 1.02 39.36 16.58
N GLY A 321 0.53 40.59 16.71
CA GLY A 321 1.32 41.80 16.78
C GLY A 321 0.96 42.62 18.03
N PRO A 322 1.47 43.86 18.15
CA PRO A 322 1.01 44.80 19.19
C PRO A 322 -0.50 44.92 19.20
N CYS A 323 -1.08 44.99 20.40
CA CYS A 323 -2.53 45.10 20.59
C CYS A 323 -2.95 46.58 20.54
N ASP A 324 -2.97 47.13 19.34
CA ASP A 324 -3.42 48.49 19.03
C ASP A 324 -4.43 48.48 17.86
N GLU A 325 -5.07 49.64 17.60
CA GLU A 325 -6.12 49.77 16.59
C GLU A 325 -5.59 49.49 15.17
N GLU A 326 -4.39 49.98 14.83
CA GLU A 326 -3.81 49.82 13.51
C GLU A 326 -3.52 48.34 13.20
N ASN A 327 -2.88 47.65 14.14
CA ASN A 327 -2.57 46.22 13.98
C ASN A 327 -3.83 45.34 14.00
N SER A 328 -4.85 45.73 14.77
CA SER A 328 -6.14 45.03 14.78
C SER A 328 -6.87 45.18 13.43
N LEU A 329 -6.87 46.35 12.81
CA LEU A 329 -7.43 46.54 11.46
C LEU A 329 -6.69 45.72 10.40
N LYS A 330 -5.35 45.72 10.43
CA LYS A 330 -4.52 44.88 9.52
C LYS A 330 -4.83 43.37 9.69
N ALA A 331 -5.03 42.94 10.92
CA ALA A 331 -5.36 41.53 11.19
C ALA A 331 -6.75 41.16 10.62
N ILE A 332 -7.74 42.04 10.78
CA ILE A 332 -9.08 41.86 10.21
C ILE A 332 -9.01 41.80 8.68
N ASP A 333 -8.33 42.74 8.04
CA ASP A 333 -8.17 42.77 6.57
C ASP A 333 -7.52 41.46 6.06
N ARG A 334 -6.51 40.95 6.80
CA ARG A 334 -5.85 39.71 6.43
C ARG A 334 -6.79 38.49 6.60
N VAL A 335 -7.55 38.41 7.66
CA VAL A 335 -8.55 37.34 7.85
C VAL A 335 -9.58 37.35 6.74
N ASP A 336 -10.12 38.54 6.39
CA ASP A 336 -11.07 38.68 5.30
C ASP A 336 -10.50 38.27 3.93
N GLU A 337 -9.22 38.55 3.70
CA GLU A 337 -8.51 38.07 2.51
C GLU A 337 -8.45 36.55 2.48
N LEU A 338 -8.03 35.90 3.57
CA LEU A 338 -7.96 34.45 3.68
C LEU A 338 -9.32 33.79 3.47
N ILE A 339 -10.38 34.36 4.05
CA ILE A 339 -11.75 33.89 3.85
C ILE A 339 -12.15 33.97 2.37
N ARG A 340 -11.87 35.10 1.70
CA ARG A 340 -12.13 35.24 0.26
C ARG A 340 -11.38 34.18 -0.57
N HIS A 341 -10.11 33.89 -0.22
CA HIS A 341 -9.34 32.86 -0.89
C HIS A 341 -9.96 31.48 -0.68
N ILE A 342 -10.42 31.13 0.52
CA ILE A 342 -11.11 29.86 0.79
C ILE A 342 -12.35 29.73 -0.08
N TYR A 343 -13.21 30.74 -0.11
CA TYR A 343 -14.43 30.73 -0.95
C TYR A 343 -14.10 30.55 -2.43
N ARG A 344 -13.06 31.24 -2.93
CA ARG A 344 -12.58 31.08 -4.31
C ARG A 344 -12.14 29.65 -4.59
N GLN A 345 -11.37 29.02 -3.68
CA GLN A 345 -10.93 27.62 -3.84
C GLN A 345 -12.12 26.66 -3.92
N VAL A 346 -13.14 26.87 -3.11
CA VAL A 346 -14.36 26.06 -3.15
C VAL A 346 -15.16 26.31 -4.42
N GLU A 347 -15.30 27.55 -4.88
CA GLU A 347 -15.98 27.88 -6.14
C GLU A 347 -15.31 27.22 -7.34
N MET A 348 -13.96 27.26 -7.41
CA MET A 348 -13.19 26.60 -8.46
C MET A 348 -13.32 25.07 -8.47
N ASN A 349 -13.68 24.47 -7.33
CA ASN A 349 -13.72 23.03 -7.13
C ASN A 349 -15.10 22.52 -6.63
N GLY A 350 -16.18 23.24 -6.96
CA GLY A 350 -17.52 22.99 -6.42
C GLY A 350 -18.11 21.61 -6.70
N GLU A 351 -17.61 20.91 -7.72
CA GLU A 351 -17.95 19.50 -7.98
C GLU A 351 -17.23 18.51 -7.04
N GLN A 352 -16.23 18.97 -6.29
CA GLN A 352 -15.35 18.13 -5.49
C GLN A 352 -15.39 18.42 -4.00
N CYS A 353 -15.82 19.63 -3.61
CA CYS A 353 -15.91 20.06 -2.22
C CYS A 353 -16.95 21.17 -2.04
N ALA A 354 -17.41 21.31 -0.81
CA ALA A 354 -18.32 22.38 -0.41
C ALA A 354 -18.00 22.89 0.99
N ILE A 355 -18.53 24.07 1.34
CA ILE A 355 -18.44 24.62 2.69
C ILE A 355 -19.52 23.99 3.57
N ALA A 356 -19.11 23.28 4.61
CA ALA A 356 -19.98 22.84 5.69
C ALA A 356 -20.06 23.96 6.76
N ARG A 357 -21.26 24.37 7.12
CA ARG A 357 -21.53 25.40 8.15
C ARG A 357 -22.07 24.81 9.44
N THR A 358 -22.57 23.57 9.37
CA THR A 358 -23.14 22.83 10.48
C THR A 358 -22.65 21.38 10.46
N PRO A 359 -22.72 20.67 11.58
CA PRO A 359 -22.43 19.22 11.60
C PRO A 359 -23.32 18.40 10.63
N ASP A 360 -24.56 18.83 10.43
CA ASP A 360 -25.49 18.18 9.51
C ASP A 360 -25.07 18.35 8.05
N ASP A 361 -24.47 19.50 7.70
CA ASP A 361 -23.88 19.69 6.37
C ASP A 361 -22.78 18.69 6.07
N LEU A 362 -21.89 18.43 7.04
CA LEU A 362 -20.82 17.43 6.87
C LEU A 362 -21.39 16.03 6.59
N SER A 363 -22.39 15.63 7.36
CA SER A 363 -23.06 14.33 7.21
C SER A 363 -23.75 14.23 5.85
N ARG A 364 -24.44 15.27 5.42
CA ARG A 364 -25.11 15.35 4.13
C ARG A 364 -24.10 15.29 2.99
N LEU A 365 -23.07 16.14 3.01
CA LEU A 365 -22.04 16.21 1.97
C LEU A 365 -21.29 14.88 1.81
N LYS A 366 -21.00 14.18 2.92
CA LYS A 366 -20.40 12.84 2.84
C LYS A 366 -21.32 11.82 2.16
N THR A 367 -22.61 11.96 2.27
CA THR A 367 -23.59 11.03 1.69
C THR A 367 -23.83 11.30 0.21
N GLU A 368 -23.77 12.56 -0.20
CA GLU A 368 -24.04 13.05 -1.56
C GLU A 368 -22.81 12.93 -2.48
N GLY A 369 -21.58 12.93 -1.95
CA GLY A 369 -20.31 12.91 -2.70
C GLY A 369 -19.46 11.72 -2.43
#